data_11cb4bea4b8a14822b6828714baff338
#
_entry.id   11cb4bea4b8a14822b6828714baff338
#
_cell.length_a   1.000
_cell.length_b   1.000
_cell.length_c   1.000
_cell.angle_alpha   90.00
_cell.angle_beta   90.00
_cell.angle_gamma   90.00
#
_symmetry.space_group_name_H-M   'P 1'
#
loop_
_entity.id
_entity.type
_entity.pdbx_description
1 polymer ?
#
loop_
_entity_poly.entity_id
_entity_poly.type
_entity_poly.pdbx_seq_one_letter_code
_entity_poly.pdbx_strand_id
1 'polypeptide(L)'
;LLQSLQPYIAAIQINAQLLAQIDCLTCFAENALQYQYKKPEVHDGHTLDLKDSRHPVIERNLPAGENYIANDILLDPQSQQIIILTGPNMSGK
;
A
#
# COMPACT_ATOMS: atom_id res chain seq x y z
N LEU A 1 -43.99 -7.78 -1.00
CA LEU A 1 -42.82 -6.90 -0.72
C LEU A 1 -41.55 -7.41 -1.38
N LEU A 2 -41.13 -8.69 -1.20
CA LEU A 2 -39.93 -9.24 -1.82
C LEU A 2 -40.00 -9.32 -3.36
N GLN A 3 -41.16 -9.69 -3.91
CA GLN A 3 -41.38 -9.74 -5.36
C GLN A 3 -41.33 -8.36 -6.03
N SER A 4 -41.70 -7.29 -5.33
CA SER A 4 -41.61 -5.94 -5.87
C SER A 4 -40.18 -5.38 -5.92
N LEU A 5 -39.24 -5.98 -5.21
CA LEU A 5 -37.81 -5.59 -5.22
C LEU A 5 -37.00 -6.32 -6.31
N GLN A 6 -37.50 -7.44 -6.82
CA GLN A 6 -36.78 -8.23 -7.83
C GLN A 6 -36.26 -7.42 -9.04
N PRO A 7 -37.03 -6.50 -9.65
CA PRO A 7 -36.55 -5.72 -10.77
C PRO A 7 -35.38 -4.79 -10.45
N TYR A 8 -35.18 -4.48 -9.17
CA TYR A 8 -34.15 -3.53 -8.70
C TYR A 8 -32.89 -4.23 -8.16
N ILE A 9 -32.87 -5.56 -8.04
CA ILE A 9 -31.75 -6.29 -7.44
C ILE A 9 -30.43 -5.98 -8.16
N ALA A 10 -30.42 -6.00 -9.49
CA ALA A 10 -29.21 -5.72 -10.27
C ALA A 10 -28.69 -4.29 -10.04
N ALA A 11 -29.59 -3.31 -9.98
CA ALA A 11 -29.21 -1.92 -9.70
C ALA A 11 -28.67 -1.75 -8.27
N ILE A 12 -29.29 -2.42 -7.29
CA ILE A 12 -28.83 -2.40 -5.89
C ILE A 12 -27.44 -3.03 -5.77
N GLN A 13 -27.17 -4.14 -6.47
CA GLN A 13 -25.87 -4.80 -6.47
C GLN A 13 -24.79 -3.90 -7.09
N ILE A 14 -25.07 -3.25 -8.21
CA ILE A 14 -24.14 -2.30 -8.84
C ILE A 14 -23.86 -1.13 -7.89
N ASN A 15 -24.87 -0.56 -7.27
CA ASN A 15 -24.70 0.52 -6.31
C ASN A 15 -23.88 0.10 -5.10
N ALA A 16 -24.09 -1.12 -4.59
CA ALA A 16 -23.30 -1.66 -3.49
C ALA A 16 -21.80 -1.80 -3.86
N GLN A 17 -21.52 -2.26 -5.09
CA GLN A 17 -20.14 -2.33 -5.59
C GLN A 17 -19.50 -0.95 -5.74
N LEU A 18 -20.23 0.02 -6.27
CA LEU A 18 -19.73 1.40 -6.40
C LEU A 18 -19.45 2.03 -5.03
N LEU A 19 -20.35 1.85 -4.07
CA LEU A 19 -20.16 2.33 -2.70
C LEU A 19 -18.93 1.68 -2.05
N ALA A 20 -18.74 0.38 -2.22
CA ALA A 20 -17.57 -0.32 -1.70
C ALA A 20 -16.25 0.20 -2.32
N GLN A 21 -16.25 0.50 -3.62
CA GLN A 21 -15.09 1.11 -4.27
C GLN A 21 -14.79 2.51 -3.73
N ILE A 22 -15.81 3.35 -3.57
CA ILE A 22 -15.67 4.69 -3.01
C ILE A 22 -15.12 4.62 -1.59
N ASP A 23 -15.64 3.73 -0.76
CA ASP A 23 -15.17 3.52 0.62
C ASP A 23 -13.70 3.15 0.67
N CYS A 24 -13.25 2.18 -0.14
CA CYS A 24 -11.85 1.81 -0.25
C CYS A 24 -10.96 2.97 -0.71
N LEU A 25 -11.37 3.70 -1.74
CA LEU A 25 -10.61 4.84 -2.26
C LEU A 25 -10.52 5.99 -1.25
N THR A 26 -11.59 6.24 -0.50
CA THR A 26 -11.60 7.22 0.58
C THR A 26 -10.62 6.82 1.69
N CYS A 27 -10.64 5.56 2.12
CA CYS A 27 -9.69 5.03 3.08
C CYS A 27 -8.22 5.17 2.61
N PHE A 28 -7.94 4.88 1.33
CA PHE A 28 -6.60 5.08 0.78
C PHE A 28 -6.19 6.55 0.76
N ALA A 29 -7.09 7.45 0.40
CA ALA A 29 -6.83 8.88 0.39
C ALA A 29 -6.56 9.42 1.81
N GLU A 30 -7.34 9.03 2.80
CA GLU A 30 -7.14 9.40 4.20
C GLU A 30 -5.79 8.91 4.72
N ASN A 31 -5.45 7.63 4.48
CA ASN A 31 -4.16 7.08 4.88
C ASN A 31 -2.99 7.78 4.17
N ALA A 32 -3.13 8.11 2.88
CA ALA A 32 -2.10 8.82 2.13
C ALA A 32 -1.85 10.22 2.71
N LEU A 33 -2.90 10.94 3.08
CA LEU A 33 -2.78 12.25 3.71
C LEU A 33 -2.20 12.17 5.14
N GLN A 34 -2.73 11.25 5.94
CA GLN A 34 -2.35 11.12 7.35
C GLN A 34 -0.91 10.65 7.53
N TYR A 35 -0.46 9.68 6.71
CA TYR A 35 0.84 9.04 6.82
C TYR A 35 1.82 9.47 5.72
N GLN A 36 1.44 10.44 4.91
CA GLN A 36 2.26 10.95 3.82
C GLN A 36 2.70 9.88 2.82
N TYR A 37 1.79 8.92 2.53
CA TYR A 37 2.04 7.92 1.52
C TYR A 37 1.88 8.51 0.12
N LYS A 38 2.73 8.06 -0.80
CA LYS A 38 2.68 8.45 -2.21
C LYS A 38 2.18 7.29 -3.05
N LYS A 39 1.47 7.62 -4.12
CA LYS A 39 1.04 6.62 -5.09
C LYS A 39 2.27 6.08 -5.83
N PRO A 40 2.53 4.77 -5.79
CA PRO A 40 3.61 4.17 -6.58
C PRO A 40 3.26 4.17 -8.07
N GLU A 41 4.29 4.21 -8.91
CA GLU A 41 4.17 3.85 -10.31
C GLU A 41 4.25 2.33 -10.43
N VAL A 42 3.24 1.71 -11.03
CA VAL A 42 3.18 0.26 -11.22
C VAL A 42 3.23 -0.04 -12.72
N HIS A 43 4.15 -0.91 -13.12
CA HIS A 43 4.37 -1.31 -14.51
C HIS A 43 4.55 -2.82 -14.63
N ASP A 44 4.43 -3.35 -15.84
CA ASP A 44 4.56 -4.80 -16.11
C ASP A 44 6.02 -5.28 -16.22
N GLY A 45 6.99 -4.41 -15.97
CA GLY A 45 8.41 -4.74 -15.98
C GLY A 45 8.87 -5.50 -14.74
N HIS A 46 10.14 -5.92 -14.73
CA HIS A 46 10.76 -6.66 -13.63
C HIS A 46 11.64 -5.80 -12.71
N THR A 47 11.57 -4.47 -12.83
CA THR A 47 12.34 -3.55 -12.01
C THR A 47 11.53 -3.18 -10.77
N LEU A 48 12.17 -3.24 -9.60
CA LEU A 48 11.67 -2.70 -8.34
C LEU A 48 12.60 -1.56 -7.92
N ASP A 49 12.12 -0.32 -8.03
CA ASP A 49 12.84 0.88 -7.59
C ASP A 49 12.03 1.60 -6.51
N LEU A 50 12.49 1.48 -5.28
CA LEU A 50 11.89 2.11 -4.12
C LEU A 50 12.83 3.19 -3.58
N LYS A 51 12.36 4.42 -3.53
CA LYS A 51 13.08 5.55 -2.94
C LYS A 51 12.44 5.93 -1.61
N ASP A 52 13.27 6.21 -0.62
CA ASP A 52 12.85 6.57 0.73
C ASP A 52 11.79 5.60 1.29
N SER A 53 12.02 4.31 1.10
CA SER A 53 11.08 3.26 1.50
C SER A 53 10.95 3.18 3.02
N ARG A 54 9.72 3.20 3.50
CA ARG A 54 9.39 3.13 4.94
C ARG A 54 8.44 1.96 5.19
N HIS A 55 8.60 1.29 6.32
CA HIS A 55 7.69 0.21 6.70
C HIS A 55 6.50 0.78 7.48
N PRO A 56 5.27 0.76 6.92
CA PRO A 56 4.13 1.49 7.49
C PRO A 56 3.75 1.03 8.89
N VAL A 57 3.91 -0.25 9.21
CA VAL A 57 3.56 -0.79 10.54
C VAL A 57 4.63 -0.43 11.56
N ILE A 58 5.91 -0.57 11.22
CA ILE A 58 7.02 -0.24 12.13
C ILE A 58 7.01 1.27 12.42
N GLU A 59 6.93 2.10 11.38
CA GLU A 59 6.91 3.56 11.51
C GLU A 59 5.80 4.05 12.46
N ARG A 60 4.61 3.43 12.38
CA ARG A 60 3.48 3.79 13.25
C ARG A 60 3.61 3.33 14.70
N ASN A 61 4.47 2.35 14.96
CA ASN A 61 4.68 1.78 16.30
C ASN A 61 5.99 2.22 16.94
N LEU A 62 6.72 3.17 16.31
CA LEU A 62 7.91 3.72 16.94
C LEU A 62 7.56 4.51 18.20
N PRO A 63 8.42 4.49 19.22
CA PRO A 63 8.29 5.34 20.39
C PRO A 63 8.22 6.82 20.03
N ALA A 64 7.56 7.60 20.87
CA ALA A 64 7.48 9.05 20.66
C ALA A 64 8.88 9.69 20.65
N GLY A 65 9.18 10.43 19.59
CA GLY A 65 10.47 11.08 19.37
C GLY A 65 11.48 10.28 18.54
N GLU A 66 11.17 9.05 18.18
CA GLU A 66 11.96 8.28 17.22
C GLU A 66 11.43 8.45 15.79
N ASN A 67 12.35 8.54 14.84
CA ASN A 67 12.01 8.64 13.43
C ASN A 67 12.39 7.36 12.69
N TYR A 68 11.55 6.93 11.75
CA TYR A 68 11.89 5.85 10.86
C TYR A 68 12.97 6.28 9.86
N ILE A 69 14.03 5.49 9.76
CA ILE A 69 15.09 5.73 8.77
C ILE A 69 14.68 5.04 7.48
N ALA A 70 14.40 5.84 6.46
CA ALA A 70 14.02 5.33 5.15
C ALA A 70 15.22 4.71 4.42
N ASN A 71 14.96 3.73 3.55
CA ASN A 71 15.98 3.04 2.77
C ASN A 71 15.58 2.97 1.29
N ASP A 72 16.58 3.07 0.42
CA ASP A 72 16.43 2.85 -1.00
C ASP A 72 16.64 1.37 -1.33
N ILE A 73 15.83 0.85 -2.23
CA ILE A 73 15.97 -0.52 -2.74
C ILE A 73 15.83 -0.48 -4.26
N LEU A 74 16.83 -0.97 -4.96
CA LEU A 74 16.79 -1.18 -6.39
C LEU A 74 17.05 -2.66 -6.71
N LEU A 75 16.13 -3.27 -7.42
CA LEU A 75 16.32 -4.59 -8.04
C LEU A 75 15.95 -4.48 -9.52
N ASP A 76 16.83 -4.91 -10.38
CA ASP A 76 16.60 -4.93 -11.83
C ASP A 76 17.24 -6.17 -12.47
N PRO A 77 16.74 -6.64 -13.63
CA PRO A 77 17.21 -7.86 -14.25
C PRO A 77 18.64 -7.79 -14.81
N GLN A 78 19.24 -6.62 -14.92
CA GLN A 78 20.51 -6.41 -15.62
C GLN A 78 21.66 -6.10 -14.67
N SER A 79 21.43 -5.22 -13.68
CA SER A 79 22.51 -4.73 -12.82
C SER A 79 22.48 -5.29 -11.41
N GLN A 80 21.30 -5.49 -10.82
CA GLN A 80 21.16 -5.88 -9.42
C GLN A 80 19.98 -6.83 -9.20
N GLN A 81 20.19 -8.11 -9.44
CA GLN A 81 19.15 -9.13 -9.32
C GLN A 81 18.96 -9.65 -7.90
N ILE A 82 19.98 -9.56 -7.06
CA ILE A 82 19.99 -10.14 -5.72
C ILE A 82 20.63 -9.15 -4.75
N ILE A 83 19.98 -8.94 -3.61
CA ILE A 83 20.54 -8.21 -2.48
C ILE A 83 20.72 -9.20 -1.32
N ILE A 84 21.93 -9.28 -0.76
CA ILE A 84 22.22 -10.08 0.42
C ILE A 84 22.33 -9.14 1.61
N LEU A 85 21.39 -9.26 2.54
CA LEU A 85 21.38 -8.50 3.79
C LEU A 85 22.04 -9.32 4.89
N THR A 86 23.12 -8.79 5.46
CA THR A 86 23.82 -9.38 6.61
C THR A 86 23.88 -8.40 7.76
N GLY A 87 23.99 -8.92 8.97
CA GLY A 87 24.11 -8.09 10.17
C GLY A 87 23.74 -8.85 11.43
N PRO A 88 24.08 -8.33 12.62
CA PRO A 88 23.69 -8.94 13.87
C PRO A 88 22.17 -8.98 14.03
N ASN A 89 21.67 -9.88 14.87
CA ASN A 89 20.25 -9.92 15.20
C ASN A 89 19.86 -8.62 15.91
N MET A 90 18.63 -8.16 15.68
CA MET A 90 18.08 -6.91 16.22
C MET A 90 18.71 -5.61 15.66
N SER A 91 19.48 -5.66 14.56
CA SER A 91 20.01 -4.46 13.90
C SER A 91 19.12 -3.92 12.77
N GLY A 92 17.90 -4.42 12.66
CA GLY A 92 16.94 -3.95 11.64
C GLY A 92 17.14 -4.51 10.23
N LYS A 93 17.81 -5.68 10.10
CA LYS A 93 17.96 -6.37 8.80
C LYS A 93 16.67 -7.03 8.33
#